data_3bcf4b82e51c1bb48c17d9709691ede5
#
_entry.id   3bcf4b82e51c1bb48c17d9709691ede5
#
_cell.length_a   1.000
_cell.length_b   1.000
_cell.length_c   1.000
_cell.angle_alpha   90.00
_cell.angle_beta   90.00
_cell.angle_gamma   90.00
#
_symmetry.space_group_name_H-M   'P 1'
#
loop_
_entity.id
_entity.type
_entity.pdbx_description
1 polymer ?
#
loop_
_entity_poly.entity_id
_entity_poly.type
_entity_poly.pdbx_seq_one_letter_code
_entity_poly.pdbx_strand_id
1 'polypeptide(L)'
;MIRERRNKDKLASYYRKFMEEGIVDPNVHPWVADSWQRCRAMHLPHETMPKINKLSREEIIAHQKTHEFIVKYVDGLYEQSKQHFNIHNLSMLLIDENGYVIKNYAMPFFQRIIEDIQGMRVLEEDVGTSSISIAREHNVPFLMFGPEMWIKDSHSGDACSAPICVNGKIRYIISFFSLDQNDLPYDLLLSLLMTMKYSIEQHLNMLEAWSINRIMMEQLPVTVYWLGKDGLSLIHISEPTRL
;
A
#
# COMPACT_ATOMS: atom_id res chain seq x y z
N MET A 1 -11.33 11.97 2.11
CA MET A 1 -12.81 12.11 2.08
C MET A 1 -13.42 10.83 2.59
N ILE A 2 -14.17 10.87 3.69
CA ILE A 2 -14.89 9.70 4.23
C ILE A 2 -16.04 9.42 3.25
N ARG A 3 -16.06 8.24 2.66
CA ARG A 3 -17.15 7.80 1.78
C ARG A 3 -18.20 7.12 2.65
N GLU A 4 -19.43 7.59 2.59
CA GLU A 4 -20.55 6.95 3.26
C GLU A 4 -20.76 5.52 2.74
N ARG A 5 -21.17 4.61 3.64
CA ARG A 5 -21.49 3.23 3.28
C ARG A 5 -22.51 3.20 2.13
N ARG A 6 -22.11 2.71 0.98
CA ARG A 6 -22.97 2.57 -0.17
C ARG A 6 -23.66 1.21 -0.19
N ASN A 7 -24.85 1.16 -0.75
CA ASN A 7 -25.57 -0.10 -0.97
C ASN A 7 -24.82 -0.92 -2.03
N LYS A 8 -24.19 -2.05 -1.62
CA LYS A 8 -23.40 -2.92 -2.49
C LYS A 8 -24.23 -3.49 -3.66
N ASP A 9 -25.53 -3.76 -3.46
CA ASP A 9 -26.40 -4.25 -4.54
C ASP A 9 -26.56 -3.22 -5.65
N LYS A 10 -26.70 -1.94 -5.29
CA LYS A 10 -26.72 -0.85 -6.26
C LYS A 10 -25.39 -0.71 -7.00
N LEU A 11 -24.27 -0.77 -6.29
CA LEU A 11 -22.94 -0.73 -6.91
C LEU A 11 -22.74 -1.92 -7.86
N ALA A 12 -23.16 -3.11 -7.47
CA ALA A 12 -23.12 -4.29 -8.32
C ALA A 12 -24.01 -4.13 -9.59
N SER A 13 -25.14 -3.47 -9.47
CA SER A 13 -25.99 -3.17 -10.63
C SER A 13 -25.32 -2.17 -11.58
N TYR A 14 -24.64 -1.15 -11.07
CA TYR A 14 -23.88 -0.18 -11.87
C TYR A 14 -22.72 -0.84 -12.60
N TYR A 15 -21.95 -1.71 -11.90
CA TYR A 15 -20.88 -2.46 -12.52
C TYR A 15 -21.40 -3.37 -13.65
N ARG A 16 -22.48 -4.13 -13.41
CA ARG A 16 -23.09 -5.01 -14.42
C ARG A 16 -23.52 -4.21 -15.65
N LYS A 17 -24.24 -3.10 -15.45
CA LYS A 17 -24.66 -2.23 -16.55
C LYS A 17 -23.48 -1.71 -17.38
N PHE A 18 -22.40 -1.31 -16.70
CA PHE A 18 -21.19 -0.89 -17.38
C PHE A 18 -20.57 -2.02 -18.21
N MET A 19 -20.48 -3.24 -17.64
CA MET A 19 -19.88 -4.38 -18.33
C MET A 19 -20.71 -4.83 -19.54
N GLU A 20 -22.05 -4.86 -19.43
CA GLU A 20 -22.96 -5.29 -20.48
C GLU A 20 -23.17 -4.23 -21.57
N GLU A 21 -23.43 -2.98 -21.16
CA GLU A 21 -23.87 -1.92 -22.06
C GLU A 21 -22.78 -0.86 -22.34
N GLY A 22 -21.71 -0.80 -21.53
CA GLY A 22 -20.70 0.26 -21.61
C GLY A 22 -21.14 1.58 -20.99
N ILE A 23 -22.27 1.59 -20.28
CA ILE A 23 -22.86 2.81 -19.73
C ILE A 23 -22.44 2.97 -18.27
N VAL A 24 -21.74 4.05 -17.96
CA VAL A 24 -21.39 4.44 -16.60
C VAL A 24 -22.58 5.12 -15.92
N ASP A 25 -22.99 4.63 -14.76
CA ASP A 25 -24.02 5.28 -13.96
C ASP A 25 -23.47 6.56 -13.30
N PRO A 26 -24.19 7.69 -13.29
CA PRO A 26 -23.74 8.96 -12.70
C PRO A 26 -23.43 8.87 -11.19
N ASN A 27 -23.93 7.85 -10.50
CA ASN A 27 -23.65 7.62 -9.09
C ASN A 27 -22.34 6.86 -8.81
N VAL A 28 -21.68 6.35 -9.84
CA VAL A 28 -20.32 5.78 -9.69
C VAL A 28 -19.34 6.91 -9.37
N HIS A 29 -18.38 6.65 -8.48
CA HIS A 29 -17.35 7.65 -8.19
C HIS A 29 -16.58 8.01 -9.46
N PRO A 30 -16.34 9.29 -9.79
CA PRO A 30 -15.70 9.69 -11.06
C PRO A 30 -14.39 8.95 -11.34
N TRP A 31 -13.50 8.87 -10.37
CA TRP A 31 -12.21 8.17 -10.52
C TRP A 31 -12.37 6.67 -10.81
N VAL A 32 -13.36 6.02 -10.20
CA VAL A 32 -13.69 4.63 -10.49
C VAL A 32 -14.23 4.49 -11.91
N ALA A 33 -15.12 5.40 -12.31
CA ALA A 33 -15.70 5.43 -13.66
C ALA A 33 -14.62 5.58 -14.74
N ASP A 34 -13.69 6.52 -14.55
CA ASP A 34 -12.58 6.76 -15.46
C ASP A 34 -11.65 5.53 -15.54
N SER A 35 -11.34 4.91 -14.40
CA SER A 35 -10.55 3.69 -14.33
C SER A 35 -11.25 2.51 -15.03
N TRP A 36 -12.55 2.32 -14.83
CA TRP A 36 -13.33 1.30 -15.54
C TRP A 36 -13.26 1.46 -17.05
N GLN A 37 -13.36 2.70 -17.54
CA GLN A 37 -13.25 2.98 -18.97
C GLN A 37 -11.87 2.61 -19.52
N ARG A 38 -10.79 2.94 -18.79
CA ARG A 38 -9.43 2.56 -19.17
C ARG A 38 -9.26 1.04 -19.19
N CYS A 39 -9.71 0.36 -18.13
CA CYS A 39 -9.63 -1.11 -18.04
C CYS A 39 -10.36 -1.79 -19.21
N ARG A 40 -11.54 -1.27 -19.57
CA ARG A 40 -12.31 -1.79 -20.72
C ARG A 40 -11.58 -1.53 -22.03
N ALA A 41 -10.99 -0.35 -22.22
CA ALA A 41 -10.21 -0.02 -23.40
C ALA A 41 -8.95 -0.91 -23.55
N MET A 42 -8.35 -1.29 -22.44
CA MET A 42 -7.22 -2.23 -22.39
C MET A 42 -7.64 -3.71 -22.53
N HIS A 43 -8.94 -4.00 -22.60
CA HIS A 43 -9.48 -5.37 -22.65
C HIS A 43 -9.01 -6.26 -21.48
N LEU A 44 -8.88 -5.68 -20.28
CA LEU A 44 -8.42 -6.45 -19.13
C LEU A 44 -9.44 -7.52 -18.72
N PRO A 45 -8.97 -8.74 -18.34
CA PRO A 45 -9.84 -9.75 -17.76
C PRO A 45 -10.45 -9.23 -16.45
N HIS A 46 -11.70 -9.60 -16.18
CA HIS A 46 -12.43 -9.03 -15.02
C HIS A 46 -13.11 -10.09 -14.15
N GLU A 47 -13.15 -11.33 -14.55
CA GLU A 47 -13.78 -12.40 -13.75
C GLU A 47 -12.89 -12.80 -12.58
N THR A 48 -11.65 -13.15 -12.85
CA THR A 48 -10.68 -13.65 -11.87
C THR A 48 -9.39 -12.84 -11.88
N MET A 49 -8.69 -12.86 -10.74
CA MET A 49 -7.38 -12.19 -10.61
C MET A 49 -6.39 -12.76 -11.64
N PRO A 50 -5.87 -11.95 -12.56
CA PRO A 50 -4.88 -12.43 -13.53
C PRO A 50 -3.53 -12.69 -12.82
N LYS A 51 -2.88 -13.81 -13.20
CA LYS A 51 -1.55 -14.19 -12.68
C LYS A 51 -0.45 -13.73 -13.64
N ILE A 52 -0.39 -12.43 -13.88
CA ILE A 52 0.60 -11.79 -14.76
C ILE A 52 1.59 -10.95 -13.96
N ASN A 53 2.75 -10.70 -14.53
CA ASN A 53 3.79 -9.84 -13.95
C ASN A 53 4.13 -10.21 -12.48
N LYS A 54 4.41 -11.49 -12.25
CA LYS A 54 4.85 -12.01 -10.97
C LYS A 54 6.35 -12.31 -11.00
N LEU A 55 7.05 -11.83 -9.99
CA LEU A 55 8.47 -12.15 -9.76
C LEU A 55 8.66 -13.64 -9.51
N SER A 56 9.78 -14.18 -9.96
CA SER A 56 10.23 -15.53 -9.59
C SER A 56 10.52 -15.62 -8.09
N ARG A 57 10.63 -16.83 -7.56
CA ARG A 57 10.95 -17.02 -6.13
C ARG A 57 12.27 -16.36 -5.72
N GLU A 58 13.28 -16.41 -6.57
CA GLU A 58 14.59 -15.80 -6.33
C GLU A 58 14.50 -14.27 -6.34
N GLU A 59 13.77 -13.70 -7.30
CA GLU A 59 13.51 -12.27 -7.38
C GLU A 59 12.68 -11.77 -6.19
N ILE A 60 11.70 -12.52 -5.70
CA ILE A 60 10.94 -12.17 -4.50
C ILE A 60 11.87 -12.07 -3.28
N ILE A 61 12.78 -13.01 -3.09
CA ILE A 61 13.74 -13.00 -1.99
C ILE A 61 14.67 -11.78 -2.11
N ALA A 62 15.20 -11.52 -3.29
CA ALA A 62 16.06 -10.35 -3.54
C ALA A 62 15.30 -9.03 -3.32
N HIS A 63 14.07 -8.95 -3.80
CA HIS A 63 13.19 -7.80 -3.63
C HIS A 63 12.89 -7.52 -2.15
N GLN A 64 12.55 -8.56 -1.38
CA GLN A 64 12.34 -8.42 0.07
C GLN A 64 13.59 -7.95 0.81
N LYS A 65 14.77 -8.44 0.41
CA LYS A 65 16.04 -8.02 0.98
C LYS A 65 16.34 -6.55 0.71
N THR A 66 16.03 -6.07 -0.49
CA THR A 66 16.15 -4.64 -0.85
C THR A 66 15.29 -3.74 0.02
N HIS A 67 14.13 -4.24 0.43
CA HIS A 67 13.16 -3.50 1.26
C HIS A 67 13.16 -3.94 2.73
N GLU A 68 14.18 -4.67 3.20
CA GLU A 68 14.23 -5.28 4.54
C GLU A 68 14.01 -4.27 5.68
N PHE A 69 14.56 -3.06 5.54
CA PHE A 69 14.45 -2.03 6.56
C PHE A 69 13.00 -1.57 6.78
N ILE A 70 12.23 -1.38 5.70
CA ILE A 70 10.83 -0.99 5.81
C ILE A 70 9.95 -2.16 6.22
N VAL A 71 10.24 -3.36 5.73
CA VAL A 71 9.52 -4.58 6.12
C VAL A 71 9.63 -4.80 7.63
N LYS A 72 10.82 -4.69 8.23
CA LYS A 72 11.01 -4.81 9.69
C LYS A 72 10.20 -3.79 10.47
N TYR A 73 10.14 -2.56 9.99
CA TYR A 73 9.35 -1.52 10.65
C TYR A 73 7.86 -1.81 10.57
N VAL A 74 7.36 -2.17 9.40
CA VAL A 74 5.94 -2.52 9.17
C VAL A 74 5.56 -3.79 9.93
N ASP A 75 6.46 -4.77 10.05
CA ASP A 75 6.26 -5.95 10.90
C ASP A 75 5.94 -5.56 12.35
N GLY A 76 6.71 -4.61 12.90
CA GLY A 76 6.46 -4.09 14.24
C GLY A 76 5.10 -3.41 14.39
N LEU A 77 4.69 -2.61 13.41
CA LEU A 77 3.37 -1.97 13.40
C LEU A 77 2.24 -2.99 13.28
N TYR A 78 2.41 -3.99 12.43
CA TYR A 78 1.43 -5.06 12.26
C TYR A 78 1.24 -5.86 13.55
N GLU A 79 2.31 -6.30 14.20
CA GLU A 79 2.23 -7.06 15.45
C GLU A 79 1.53 -6.25 16.56
N GLN A 80 1.77 -4.94 16.66
CA GLN A 80 1.06 -4.06 17.61
C GLN A 80 -0.44 -3.94 17.30
N SER A 81 -0.82 -4.02 16.02
CA SER A 81 -2.20 -3.86 15.54
C SER A 81 -2.91 -5.19 15.28
N LYS A 82 -2.25 -6.32 15.49
CA LYS A 82 -2.70 -7.66 15.09
C LYS A 82 -4.08 -8.04 15.60
N GLN A 83 -4.46 -7.59 16.80
CA GLN A 83 -5.80 -7.84 17.33
C GLN A 83 -6.89 -7.21 16.47
N HIS A 84 -6.68 -5.99 15.96
CA HIS A 84 -7.64 -5.31 15.07
C HIS A 84 -7.75 -6.04 13.72
N PHE A 85 -6.62 -6.50 13.17
CA PHE A 85 -6.62 -7.30 11.94
C PHE A 85 -7.39 -8.60 12.12
N ASN A 86 -7.22 -9.26 13.26
CA ASN A 86 -7.88 -10.53 13.58
C ASN A 86 -9.39 -10.35 13.76
N ILE A 87 -9.82 -9.35 14.54
CA ILE A 87 -11.25 -9.12 14.85
C ILE A 87 -12.03 -8.79 13.57
N HIS A 88 -11.42 -8.04 12.65
CA HIS A 88 -12.08 -7.55 11.45
C HIS A 88 -11.72 -8.31 10.17
N ASN A 89 -11.09 -9.47 10.29
CA ASN A 89 -10.65 -10.28 9.13
C ASN A 89 -9.95 -9.43 8.06
N LEU A 90 -9.01 -8.60 8.51
CA LEU A 90 -8.24 -7.72 7.60
C LEU A 90 -6.99 -8.44 7.11
N SER A 91 -6.68 -8.23 5.85
CA SER A 91 -5.34 -8.45 5.30
C SER A 91 -4.70 -7.11 4.97
N MET A 92 -3.37 -7.07 4.99
CA MET A 92 -2.60 -5.89 4.64
C MET A 92 -1.53 -6.24 3.62
N LEU A 93 -1.36 -5.39 2.62
CA LEU A 93 -0.29 -5.46 1.63
C LEU A 93 0.64 -4.27 1.80
N LEU A 94 1.94 -4.53 1.74
CA LEU A 94 2.96 -3.52 1.52
C LEU A 94 3.45 -3.65 0.08
N ILE A 95 3.37 -2.57 -0.68
CA ILE A 95 3.60 -2.52 -2.12
C ILE A 95 4.66 -1.45 -2.38
N ASP A 96 5.60 -1.71 -3.29
CA ASP A 96 6.63 -0.74 -3.69
C ASP A 96 6.11 0.30 -4.70
N GLU A 97 6.97 1.25 -5.04
CA GLU A 97 6.68 2.32 -6.00
C GLU A 97 6.42 1.81 -7.43
N ASN A 98 6.89 0.60 -7.76
CA ASN A 98 6.69 -0.05 -9.05
C ASN A 98 5.43 -0.93 -9.09
N GLY A 99 4.71 -1.04 -7.97
CA GLY A 99 3.47 -1.80 -7.84
C GLY A 99 3.67 -3.26 -7.45
N TYR A 100 4.88 -3.70 -7.11
CA TYR A 100 5.11 -5.07 -6.66
C TYR A 100 4.79 -5.25 -5.17
N VAL A 101 4.06 -6.30 -4.84
CA VAL A 101 3.75 -6.68 -3.47
C VAL A 101 5.01 -7.22 -2.79
N ILE A 102 5.58 -6.44 -1.87
CA ILE A 102 6.76 -6.80 -1.08
C ILE A 102 6.40 -7.84 -0.03
N LYS A 103 5.32 -7.57 0.71
CA LYS A 103 4.87 -8.44 1.80
C LYS A 103 3.37 -8.40 1.95
N ASN A 104 2.84 -9.57 2.28
CA ASN A 104 1.44 -9.79 2.56
C ASN A 104 1.28 -10.22 4.03
N TYR A 105 0.42 -9.52 4.76
CA TYR A 105 0.06 -9.78 6.14
C TYR A 105 -1.37 -10.30 6.16
N ALA A 106 -1.53 -11.60 5.97
CA ALA A 106 -2.83 -12.22 5.89
C ALA A 106 -3.10 -13.13 7.10
N MET A 107 -4.34 -13.15 7.52
CA MET A 107 -4.87 -14.17 8.42
C MET A 107 -4.74 -15.58 7.79
N PRO A 108 -4.60 -16.65 8.59
CA PRO A 108 -4.48 -18.02 8.08
C PRO A 108 -5.59 -18.42 7.09
N PHE A 109 -6.80 -17.88 7.25
CA PHE A 109 -7.90 -18.10 6.33
C PHE A 109 -7.63 -17.50 4.94
N PHE A 110 -7.02 -16.32 4.91
CA PHE A 110 -6.64 -15.64 3.67
C PHE A 110 -5.37 -16.19 3.05
N GLN A 111 -4.49 -16.81 3.83
CA GLN A 111 -3.21 -17.31 3.33
C GLN A 111 -3.40 -18.25 2.13
N ARG A 112 -4.46 -19.06 2.10
CA ARG A 112 -4.76 -19.94 0.96
C ARG A 112 -5.14 -19.19 -0.31
N ILE A 113 -5.74 -17.99 -0.18
CA ILE A 113 -6.19 -17.19 -1.34
C ILE A 113 -5.09 -16.22 -1.77
N ILE A 114 -4.25 -15.79 -0.82
CA ILE A 114 -3.32 -14.67 -0.97
C ILE A 114 -1.84 -15.11 -0.94
N GLU A 115 -1.53 -16.38 -0.62
CA GLU A 115 -0.14 -16.90 -0.71
C GLU A 115 0.49 -16.63 -2.09
N ASP A 116 -0.36 -16.47 -3.10
CA ASP A 116 0.06 -16.26 -4.47
C ASP A 116 0.25 -14.78 -4.87
N ILE A 117 -0.12 -13.81 -4.01
CA ILE A 117 -0.06 -12.38 -4.37
C ILE A 117 1.32 -11.75 -4.13
N GLN A 118 2.16 -12.35 -3.29
CA GLN A 118 3.48 -11.83 -3.01
C GLN A 118 4.38 -11.87 -4.26
N GLY A 119 5.02 -10.74 -4.56
CA GLY A 119 5.79 -10.57 -5.78
C GLY A 119 4.94 -10.30 -7.02
N MET A 120 3.61 -10.26 -6.92
CA MET A 120 2.76 -9.80 -8.04
C MET A 120 2.84 -8.28 -8.18
N ARG A 121 2.79 -7.81 -9.41
CA ARG A 121 2.55 -6.40 -9.71
C ARG A 121 1.04 -6.14 -9.75
N VAL A 122 0.59 -5.14 -9.00
CA VAL A 122 -0.84 -4.84 -8.79
C VAL A 122 -1.23 -3.43 -9.27
N LEU A 123 -0.67 -3.03 -10.41
CA LEU A 123 -1.03 -1.78 -11.08
C LEU A 123 -2.33 -1.92 -11.88
N GLU A 124 -2.91 -0.81 -12.33
CA GLU A 124 -4.17 -0.81 -13.09
C GLU A 124 -4.08 -1.64 -14.37
N GLU A 125 -2.96 -1.57 -15.08
CA GLU A 125 -2.73 -2.37 -16.29
C GLU A 125 -2.62 -3.88 -16.03
N ASP A 126 -2.39 -4.31 -14.78
CA ASP A 126 -2.29 -5.73 -14.41
C ASP A 126 -3.60 -6.27 -13.85
N VAL A 127 -4.19 -5.55 -12.90
CA VAL A 127 -5.33 -6.04 -12.10
C VAL A 127 -6.58 -5.16 -12.24
N GLY A 128 -6.52 -4.12 -13.04
CA GLY A 128 -7.62 -3.20 -13.25
C GLY A 128 -7.88 -2.26 -12.08
N THR A 129 -9.09 -1.72 -12.05
CA THR A 129 -9.53 -0.77 -11.02
C THR A 129 -9.48 -1.39 -9.64
N SER A 130 -8.71 -0.79 -8.75
CA SER A 130 -8.54 -1.19 -7.36
C SER A 130 -8.33 0.04 -6.47
N SER A 131 -8.47 -0.11 -5.15
CA SER A 131 -8.13 0.97 -4.23
C SER A 131 -6.66 1.39 -4.34
N ILE A 132 -5.78 0.45 -4.70
CA ILE A 132 -4.34 0.68 -4.92
C ILE A 132 -4.13 1.57 -6.14
N SER A 133 -4.75 1.24 -7.28
CA SER A 133 -4.61 2.00 -8.52
C SER A 133 -5.13 3.44 -8.36
N ILE A 134 -6.31 3.61 -7.77
CA ILE A 134 -6.89 4.94 -7.52
C ILE A 134 -6.05 5.75 -6.51
N ALA A 135 -5.64 5.14 -5.40
CA ALA A 135 -4.81 5.83 -4.41
C ALA A 135 -3.47 6.29 -4.99
N ARG A 136 -2.86 5.47 -5.86
CA ARG A 136 -1.61 5.78 -6.55
C ARG A 136 -1.78 6.90 -7.58
N GLU A 137 -2.79 6.82 -8.43
CA GLU A 137 -3.04 7.78 -9.51
C GLU A 137 -3.31 9.19 -8.96
N HIS A 138 -4.14 9.28 -7.92
CA HIS A 138 -4.54 10.55 -7.34
C HIS A 138 -3.71 11.00 -6.14
N ASN A 139 -2.76 10.18 -5.71
CA ASN A 139 -1.90 10.42 -4.54
C ASN A 139 -2.68 10.75 -3.25
N VAL A 140 -3.78 10.04 -3.02
CA VAL A 140 -4.64 10.21 -1.83
C VAL A 140 -5.10 8.87 -1.30
N PRO A 141 -5.40 8.75 0.01
CA PRO A 141 -6.05 7.57 0.54
C PRO A 141 -7.43 7.37 -0.10
N PHE A 142 -7.72 6.11 -0.46
CA PHE A 142 -8.99 5.78 -1.12
C PHE A 142 -9.62 4.52 -0.55
N LEU A 143 -10.89 4.62 -0.14
CA LEU A 143 -11.74 3.51 0.25
C LEU A 143 -12.58 3.08 -0.95
N MET A 144 -12.57 1.81 -1.29
CA MET A 144 -13.28 1.21 -2.42
C MET A 144 -14.17 0.07 -1.91
N PHE A 145 -15.40 0.06 -2.34
CA PHE A 145 -16.34 -1.02 -2.06
C PHE A 145 -16.23 -2.11 -3.12
N GLY A 146 -16.44 -3.36 -2.74
CA GLY A 146 -16.19 -4.52 -3.59
C GLY A 146 -16.64 -4.39 -5.04
N PRO A 147 -17.94 -4.08 -5.33
CA PRO A 147 -18.42 -3.97 -6.71
C PRO A 147 -17.85 -2.79 -7.51
N GLU A 148 -17.05 -1.91 -6.91
CA GLU A 148 -16.30 -0.86 -7.62
C GLU A 148 -14.97 -1.38 -8.18
N MET A 149 -14.48 -2.53 -7.68
CA MET A 149 -13.26 -3.17 -8.17
C MET A 149 -13.49 -3.80 -9.54
N TRP A 150 -12.44 -3.79 -10.36
CA TRP A 150 -12.51 -4.40 -11.70
C TRP A 150 -12.69 -5.91 -11.65
N ILE A 151 -11.95 -6.58 -10.75
CA ILE A 151 -11.98 -8.04 -10.61
C ILE A 151 -13.20 -8.48 -9.80
N LYS A 152 -14.05 -9.28 -10.40
CA LYS A 152 -15.31 -9.75 -9.82
C LYS A 152 -15.12 -10.63 -8.57
N ASP A 153 -14.08 -11.45 -8.53
CA ASP A 153 -13.73 -12.24 -7.33
C ASP A 153 -13.49 -11.36 -6.10
N SER A 154 -13.12 -10.09 -6.28
CA SER A 154 -12.90 -9.13 -5.20
C SER A 154 -14.18 -8.41 -4.73
N HIS A 155 -15.31 -8.60 -5.41
CA HIS A 155 -16.56 -7.91 -5.09
C HIS A 155 -17.14 -8.27 -3.72
N SER A 156 -16.75 -9.41 -3.15
CA SER A 156 -17.17 -9.82 -1.81
C SER A 156 -16.53 -8.99 -0.70
N GLY A 157 -15.39 -8.34 -0.95
CA GLY A 157 -14.65 -7.56 0.04
C GLY A 157 -14.70 -6.07 -0.20
N ASP A 158 -14.14 -5.32 0.74
CA ASP A 158 -13.89 -3.88 0.62
C ASP A 158 -12.39 -3.62 0.86
N ALA A 159 -11.85 -2.60 0.22
CA ALA A 159 -10.44 -2.29 0.32
C ALA A 159 -10.20 -0.80 0.57
N CYS A 160 -9.16 -0.49 1.30
CA CYS A 160 -8.66 0.88 1.37
C CYS A 160 -7.14 0.90 1.21
N SER A 161 -6.64 1.87 0.48
CA SER A 161 -5.22 2.01 0.20
C SER A 161 -4.77 3.44 0.43
N ALA A 162 -3.51 3.60 0.85
CA ALA A 162 -2.90 4.91 1.02
C ALA A 162 -1.47 4.92 0.46
N PRO A 163 -1.12 5.93 -0.33
CA PRO A 163 0.25 6.14 -0.76
C PRO A 163 1.09 6.63 0.42
N ILE A 164 2.31 6.13 0.51
CA ILE A 164 3.34 6.52 1.47
C ILE A 164 4.34 7.38 0.72
N CYS A 165 4.42 8.66 1.07
CA CYS A 165 5.22 9.64 0.36
C CYS A 165 6.45 10.04 1.17
N VAL A 166 7.59 10.15 0.48
CA VAL A 166 8.82 10.72 1.00
C VAL A 166 9.27 11.80 0.01
N ASN A 167 9.48 13.02 0.50
CA ASN A 167 9.82 14.17 -0.35
C ASN A 167 8.84 14.38 -1.53
N GLY A 168 7.54 14.18 -1.29
CA GLY A 168 6.49 14.37 -2.29
C GLY A 168 6.39 13.27 -3.34
N LYS A 169 7.20 12.21 -3.26
CA LYS A 169 7.17 11.06 -4.17
C LYS A 169 6.61 9.83 -3.46
N ILE A 170 5.74 9.10 -4.15
CA ILE A 170 5.26 7.81 -3.66
C ILE A 170 6.43 6.84 -3.64
N ARG A 171 6.72 6.28 -2.46
CA ARG A 171 7.75 5.25 -2.25
C ARG A 171 7.15 3.88 -2.01
N TYR A 172 6.00 3.85 -1.34
CA TYR A 172 5.26 2.64 -1.04
C TYR A 172 3.76 2.90 -1.09
N ILE A 173 2.99 1.83 -1.10
CA ILE A 173 1.54 1.87 -0.88
C ILE A 173 1.23 0.83 0.19
N ILE A 174 0.42 1.21 1.17
CA ILE A 174 -0.19 0.29 2.12
C ILE A 174 -1.66 0.10 1.73
N SER A 175 -2.11 -1.15 1.70
CA SER A 175 -3.48 -1.49 1.33
C SER A 175 -4.06 -2.48 2.31
N PHE A 176 -5.28 -2.21 2.79
CA PHE A 176 -6.07 -3.13 3.59
C PHE A 176 -7.21 -3.69 2.75
N PHE A 177 -7.51 -4.97 2.96
CA PHE A 177 -8.62 -5.64 2.34
C PHE A 177 -9.38 -6.47 3.39
N SER A 178 -10.69 -6.44 3.37
CA SER A 178 -11.56 -7.22 4.25
C SER A 178 -12.63 -7.94 3.45
N LEU A 179 -12.86 -9.22 3.78
CA LEU A 179 -14.04 -9.98 3.32
C LEU A 179 -15.22 -9.86 4.27
N ASP A 180 -15.07 -9.18 5.40
CA ASP A 180 -16.16 -9.01 6.35
C ASP A 180 -17.17 -8.00 5.80
N GLN A 181 -18.34 -8.53 5.41
CA GLN A 181 -19.35 -7.74 4.67
C GLN A 181 -20.29 -6.97 5.59
N ASN A 182 -20.37 -7.30 6.89
CA ASN A 182 -21.55 -6.92 7.64
C ASN A 182 -21.37 -5.75 8.60
N ASP A 183 -20.19 -5.53 9.17
CA ASP A 183 -20.01 -4.47 10.18
C ASP A 183 -18.59 -3.90 10.27
N LEU A 184 -17.91 -3.79 9.14
CA LEU A 184 -16.60 -3.14 9.14
C LEU A 184 -16.78 -1.65 9.47
N PRO A 185 -16.23 -1.16 10.59
CA PRO A 185 -16.26 0.26 10.91
C PRO A 185 -15.24 0.99 10.00
N TYR A 186 -15.71 1.52 8.88
CA TYR A 186 -14.86 2.17 7.88
C TYR A 186 -14.04 3.33 8.46
N ASP A 187 -14.58 4.04 9.45
CA ASP A 187 -13.86 5.12 10.15
C ASP A 187 -12.66 4.56 10.92
N LEU A 188 -12.83 3.42 11.58
CA LEU A 188 -11.73 2.73 12.26
C LEU A 188 -10.70 2.22 11.27
N LEU A 189 -11.17 1.61 10.17
CA LEU A 189 -10.30 1.10 9.12
C LEU A 189 -9.44 2.21 8.51
N LEU A 190 -10.05 3.33 8.15
CA LEU A 190 -9.35 4.49 7.62
C LEU A 190 -8.43 5.12 8.66
N SER A 191 -8.85 5.20 9.93
CA SER A 191 -8.01 5.73 11.01
C SER A 191 -6.77 4.87 11.22
N LEU A 192 -6.91 3.54 11.21
CA LEU A 192 -5.80 2.61 11.32
C LEU A 192 -4.85 2.74 10.11
N LEU A 193 -5.39 2.76 8.90
CA LEU A 193 -4.62 2.95 7.67
C LEU A 193 -3.82 4.26 7.71
N MET A 194 -4.47 5.36 8.09
CA MET A 194 -3.82 6.67 8.17
C MET A 194 -2.76 6.73 9.26
N THR A 195 -3.01 6.10 10.41
CA THR A 195 -2.03 6.01 11.50
C THR A 195 -0.78 5.26 11.05
N MET A 196 -0.96 4.10 10.41
CA MET A 196 0.16 3.32 9.87
C MET A 196 0.90 4.08 8.77
N LYS A 197 0.16 4.69 7.84
CA LYS A 197 0.73 5.54 6.79
C LYS A 197 1.64 6.62 7.38
N TYR A 198 1.13 7.43 8.29
CA TYR A 198 1.91 8.52 8.90
C TYR A 198 3.12 8.01 9.68
N SER A 199 2.95 6.91 10.42
CA SER A 199 4.06 6.29 11.16
C SER A 199 5.18 5.85 10.23
N ILE A 200 4.84 5.23 9.10
CA ILE A 200 5.81 4.80 8.10
C ILE A 200 6.48 5.99 7.42
N GLU A 201 5.72 7.01 7.05
CA GLU A 201 6.26 8.24 6.44
C GLU A 201 7.25 8.95 7.38
N GLN A 202 6.91 9.09 8.66
CA GLN A 202 7.80 9.70 9.65
C GLN A 202 9.08 8.88 9.82
N HIS A 203 8.99 7.56 9.86
CA HIS A 203 10.16 6.69 9.95
C HIS A 203 11.08 6.84 8.73
N LEU A 204 10.52 6.84 7.51
CA LEU A 204 11.28 7.00 6.28
C LEU A 204 11.94 8.39 6.18
N ASN A 205 11.21 9.46 6.51
CA ASN A 205 11.75 10.82 6.51
C ASN A 205 12.90 10.98 7.53
N MET A 206 12.77 10.34 8.69
CA MET A 206 13.84 10.32 9.68
C MET A 206 15.10 9.61 9.16
N LEU A 207 14.94 8.43 8.53
CA LEU A 207 16.07 7.69 7.95
C LEU A 207 16.78 8.49 6.86
N GLU A 208 16.02 9.18 6.02
CA GLU A 208 16.59 10.02 4.96
C GLU A 208 17.36 11.21 5.55
N ALA A 209 16.79 11.90 6.54
CA ALA A 209 17.46 12.99 7.25
C ALA A 209 18.77 12.51 7.94
N TRP A 210 18.73 11.32 8.54
CA TRP A 210 19.93 10.71 9.13
C TRP A 210 21.00 10.40 8.08
N SER A 211 20.61 9.88 6.93
CA SER A 211 21.52 9.57 5.83
C SER A 211 22.19 10.83 5.30
N ILE A 212 21.43 11.92 5.09
CA ILE A 212 21.97 13.21 4.65
C ILE A 212 22.94 13.78 5.68
N ASN A 213 22.55 13.80 6.96
CA ASN A 213 23.40 14.29 8.03
C ASN A 213 24.71 13.50 8.15
N ARG A 214 24.66 12.18 7.99
CA ARG A 214 25.83 11.33 8.00
C ARG A 214 26.78 11.68 6.84
N ILE A 215 26.27 11.79 5.61
CA ILE A 215 27.07 12.17 4.44
C ILE A 215 27.71 13.56 4.64
N MET A 216 26.94 14.52 5.17
CA MET A 216 27.46 15.84 5.47
C MET A 216 28.58 15.79 6.51
N MET A 217 28.42 15.01 7.58
CA MET A 217 29.46 14.85 8.60
C MET A 217 30.71 14.18 8.06
N GLU A 218 30.58 13.16 7.19
CA GLU A 218 31.71 12.47 6.57
C GLU A 218 32.49 13.37 5.59
N GLN A 219 31.84 14.39 5.02
CA GLN A 219 32.48 15.31 4.05
C GLN A 219 33.01 16.60 4.67
N LEU A 220 32.64 16.92 5.92
CA LEU A 220 33.14 18.11 6.59
C LEU A 220 34.55 17.86 7.12
N PRO A 221 35.54 18.74 6.85
CA PRO A 221 36.92 18.67 7.35
C PRO A 221 36.99 19.15 8.83
N VAL A 222 35.97 18.85 9.64
CA VAL A 222 35.86 19.32 11.01
C VAL A 222 35.50 18.15 11.94
N THR A 223 36.06 18.18 13.14
CA THR A 223 35.72 17.21 14.19
C THR A 223 34.41 17.63 14.87
N VAL A 224 33.40 16.81 14.80
CA VAL A 224 32.09 17.05 15.44
C VAL A 224 32.03 16.32 16.76
N TYR A 225 31.76 17.02 17.86
CA TYR A 225 31.57 16.46 19.20
C TYR A 225 30.08 16.38 19.53
N TRP A 226 29.65 15.20 19.96
CA TRP A 226 28.34 15.04 20.61
C TRP A 226 28.53 14.94 22.12
N LEU A 227 27.93 15.84 22.88
CA LEU A 227 27.87 15.76 24.33
C LEU A 227 26.55 15.10 24.73
N GLY A 228 26.61 13.87 25.22
CA GLY A 228 25.49 13.23 25.87
C GLY A 228 25.16 13.86 27.20
N LYS A 229 23.99 13.60 27.76
CA LYS A 229 23.54 14.10 29.08
C LYS A 229 24.51 13.76 30.20
N ASP A 230 25.35 12.73 30.01
CA ASP A 230 26.31 12.21 30.98
C ASP A 230 27.74 12.75 30.75
N GLY A 231 27.91 13.74 29.90
CA GLY A 231 29.21 14.34 29.60
C GLY A 231 30.18 13.44 28.80
N LEU A 232 29.72 12.26 28.35
CA LEU A 232 30.50 11.36 27.48
C LEU A 232 30.43 11.86 26.05
N SER A 233 31.58 12.23 25.48
CA SER A 233 31.70 12.60 24.07
C SER A 233 31.99 11.36 23.23
N LEU A 234 31.15 11.09 22.22
CA LEU A 234 31.48 10.19 21.13
C LEU A 234 32.27 11.02 20.10
N ILE A 235 33.57 10.71 19.95
CA ILE A 235 34.43 11.37 18.97
C ILE A 235 34.30 10.59 17.66
N HIS A 236 33.82 11.25 16.62
CA HIS A 236 33.94 10.73 15.25
C HIS A 236 35.11 11.46 14.58
N ILE A 237 36.21 10.74 14.38
CA ILE A 237 37.39 11.24 13.64
C ILE A 237 37.21 10.75 12.19
N SER A 238 36.85 11.66 11.28
CA SER A 238 37.02 11.39 9.86
C SER A 238 38.50 11.70 9.51
N GLU A 239 39.28 10.68 9.18
CA GLU A 239 40.59 10.93 8.60
C GLU A 239 40.41 11.65 7.25
N PRO A 240 41.16 12.75 6.99
CA PRO A 240 41.15 13.40 5.70
C PRO A 240 41.69 12.43 4.65
N THR A 241 40.85 12.09 3.68
CA THR A 241 41.28 11.34 2.48
C THR A 241 42.43 12.13 1.83
N ARG A 242 43.65 11.65 1.95
CA ARG A 242 44.78 12.21 1.18
C ARG A 242 44.51 11.95 -0.30
N LEU A 243 44.37 13.04 -1.05
CA LEU A 243 44.46 13.07 -2.52
C LEU A 243 45.84 12.62 -3.00
#